data_61e4bfd6587dac3e55732da68a95cf34
#
_entry.id   61e4bfd6587dac3e55732da68a95cf34
#
_cell.length_a   1.000
_cell.length_b   1.000
_cell.length_c   1.000
_cell.angle_alpha   90.00
_cell.angle_beta   90.00
_cell.angle_gamma   90.00
#
_symmetry.space_group_name_H-M   'P 1'
#
loop_
_entity.id
_entity.type
_entity.pdbx_description
1 polymer ?
#
loop_
_entity_poly.entity_id
_entity_poly.type
_entity_poly.pdbx_seq_one_letter_code
_entity_poly.pdbx_strand_id
1 'polypeptide(L)'
;MTIKNKNIMVKLLEGKTAIVTGAARGIGKAIAIRFAGEGCNIAFTDLAIDDNVKETEKEIAAFGVKVKAYASNAANFDDTHTVVNEIVKDFGRIDILVNNAGITRDGLMMRMSEQQWDSVINVNLKSAFNFIHALTPVMMKQKAGSIINMSSVVGAHGNAGQANYSASKAGMIGLAKSIAKELGSRGIRANAIAPGFIITEMTHQLSDEVREEWIKQIPLRRGGTPEDVADIALFLASDLSSYVTGQVIQVDGGMNT
;
A
#
# COMPACT_ATOMS: atom_id res chain seq x y z
N MET A 1 29.79 32.53 -22.28
CA MET A 1 29.38 31.10 -22.41
C MET A 1 28.46 30.77 -21.24
N THR A 2 27.13 30.86 -21.42
CA THR A 2 26.15 30.76 -20.36
C THR A 2 25.80 29.27 -20.20
N ILE A 3 26.30 28.63 -19.16
CA ILE A 3 25.93 27.25 -18.82
C ILE A 3 24.48 27.30 -18.33
N LYS A 4 23.54 26.95 -19.19
CA LYS A 4 22.16 26.63 -18.77
C LYS A 4 22.22 25.33 -17.96
N ASN A 5 22.29 25.45 -16.64
CA ASN A 5 21.98 24.33 -15.74
C ASN A 5 20.52 23.95 -15.98
N LYS A 6 20.26 22.96 -16.84
CA LYS A 6 19.01 22.20 -16.77
C LYS A 6 19.07 21.46 -15.43
N ASN A 7 18.32 21.94 -14.44
CA ASN A 7 17.98 21.13 -13.27
C ASN A 7 17.20 19.91 -13.80
N ILE A 8 17.92 18.84 -14.09
CA ILE A 8 17.31 17.54 -14.35
C ILE A 8 16.85 17.08 -12.96
N MET A 9 15.57 17.23 -12.65
CA MET A 9 15.00 16.59 -11.48
C MET A 9 15.13 15.09 -11.71
N VAL A 10 16.01 14.46 -10.94
CA VAL A 10 16.19 12.99 -10.97
C VAL A 10 14.94 12.37 -10.39
N LYS A 11 14.18 11.65 -11.20
CA LYS A 11 13.01 10.90 -10.76
C LYS A 11 13.46 9.70 -9.92
N LEU A 12 12.89 9.55 -8.73
CA LEU A 12 13.31 8.55 -7.75
C LEU A 12 13.01 7.10 -8.15
N LEU A 13 12.03 6.88 -9.02
CA LEU A 13 11.58 5.55 -9.43
C LEU A 13 11.65 5.34 -10.95
N GLU A 14 12.46 6.14 -11.66
CA GLU A 14 12.61 6.03 -13.12
C GLU A 14 12.94 4.60 -13.55
N GLY A 15 12.13 4.04 -14.45
CA GLY A 15 12.31 2.70 -15.00
C GLY A 15 11.99 1.53 -14.04
N LYS A 16 11.60 1.80 -12.80
CA LYS A 16 11.09 0.78 -11.87
C LYS A 16 9.64 0.44 -12.21
N THR A 17 9.19 -0.72 -11.74
CA THR A 17 7.80 -1.17 -11.89
C THR A 17 7.22 -1.50 -10.52
N ALA A 18 6.05 -0.96 -10.21
CA ALA A 18 5.32 -1.22 -8.97
C ALA A 18 4.02 -2.00 -9.25
N ILE A 19 3.70 -2.92 -8.33
CA ILE A 19 2.34 -3.45 -8.17
C ILE A 19 1.72 -2.76 -6.95
N VAL A 20 0.51 -2.17 -7.14
CA VAL A 20 -0.27 -1.58 -6.05
C VAL A 20 -1.64 -2.26 -6.00
N THR A 21 -1.96 -2.91 -4.87
CA THR A 21 -3.24 -3.59 -4.72
C THR A 21 -4.32 -2.65 -4.17
N GLY A 22 -5.56 -2.74 -4.70
CA GLY A 22 -6.66 -1.88 -4.28
C GLY A 22 -6.41 -0.40 -4.61
N ALA A 23 -5.93 -0.11 -5.82
CA ALA A 23 -5.50 1.24 -6.19
C ALA A 23 -6.52 2.02 -7.04
N ALA A 24 -7.77 1.57 -7.15
CA ALA A 24 -8.80 2.32 -7.84
C ALA A 24 -9.15 3.66 -7.15
N ARG A 25 -8.88 3.80 -5.85
CA ARG A 25 -9.23 4.98 -5.04
C ARG A 25 -8.37 5.11 -3.79
N GLY A 26 -8.57 6.22 -3.07
CA GLY A 26 -8.00 6.45 -1.74
C GLY A 26 -6.46 6.40 -1.70
N ILE A 27 -5.90 5.81 -0.66
CA ILE A 27 -4.45 5.74 -0.43
C ILE A 27 -3.74 4.99 -1.57
N GLY A 28 -4.30 3.87 -2.04
CA GLY A 28 -3.70 3.10 -3.13
C GLY A 28 -3.57 3.90 -4.42
N LYS A 29 -4.61 4.65 -4.80
CA LYS A 29 -4.59 5.57 -5.95
C LYS A 29 -3.53 6.66 -5.78
N ALA A 30 -3.48 7.32 -4.63
CA ALA A 30 -2.50 8.35 -4.35
C ALA A 30 -1.06 7.82 -4.44
N ILE A 31 -0.79 6.61 -3.92
CA ILE A 31 0.52 5.95 -4.05
C ILE A 31 0.85 5.70 -5.52
N ALA A 32 -0.08 5.14 -6.30
CA ALA A 32 0.13 4.84 -7.71
C ALA A 32 0.43 6.11 -8.53
N ILE A 33 -0.33 7.18 -8.31
CA ILE A 33 -0.12 8.50 -8.94
C ILE A 33 1.24 9.09 -8.52
N ARG A 34 1.57 9.05 -7.22
CA ARG A 34 2.84 9.58 -6.71
C ARG A 34 4.04 8.85 -7.31
N PHE A 35 3.96 7.52 -7.43
CA PHE A 35 5.01 6.71 -8.05
C PHE A 35 5.14 6.99 -9.55
N ALA A 36 4.01 7.12 -10.26
CA ALA A 36 4.01 7.47 -11.69
C ALA A 36 4.67 8.83 -11.95
N GLY A 37 4.41 9.83 -11.09
CA GLY A 37 5.08 11.14 -11.14
C GLY A 37 6.61 11.05 -11.02
N GLU A 38 7.12 10.01 -10.36
CA GLU A 38 8.55 9.70 -10.20
C GLU A 38 9.09 8.70 -11.26
N GLY A 39 8.33 8.49 -12.36
CA GLY A 39 8.78 7.68 -13.50
C GLY A 39 8.58 6.17 -13.34
N CYS A 40 7.81 5.74 -12.34
CA CYS A 40 7.52 4.33 -12.11
C CYS A 40 6.43 3.81 -13.07
N ASN A 41 6.64 2.66 -13.66
CA ASN A 41 5.58 1.92 -14.34
C ASN A 41 4.65 1.30 -13.31
N ILE A 42 3.33 1.34 -13.56
CA ILE A 42 2.32 0.93 -12.59
C ILE A 42 1.48 -0.22 -13.12
N ALA A 43 1.55 -1.35 -12.46
CA ALA A 43 0.52 -2.38 -12.50
C ALA A 43 -0.34 -2.21 -11.24
N PHE A 44 -1.64 -2.16 -11.36
CA PHE A 44 -2.48 -2.12 -10.18
C PHE A 44 -3.65 -3.09 -10.28
N THR A 45 -4.10 -3.57 -9.13
CA THR A 45 -5.19 -4.54 -9.09
C THR A 45 -6.37 -3.99 -8.29
N ASP A 46 -7.55 -4.35 -8.71
CA ASP A 46 -8.79 -4.19 -7.95
C ASP A 46 -9.72 -5.39 -8.20
N LEU A 47 -10.80 -5.52 -7.44
CA LEU A 47 -11.70 -6.66 -7.54
C LEU A 47 -12.37 -6.75 -8.92
N ALA A 48 -12.66 -5.61 -9.55
CA ALA A 48 -13.28 -5.50 -10.87
C ALA A 48 -12.73 -4.28 -11.62
N ILE A 49 -12.81 -4.31 -12.95
CA ILE A 49 -12.47 -3.15 -13.80
C ILE A 49 -13.72 -2.28 -14.00
N ASP A 50 -13.99 -1.44 -13.03
CA ASP A 50 -15.07 -0.46 -13.07
C ASP A 50 -14.59 0.91 -13.63
N ASP A 51 -15.47 1.91 -13.58
CA ASP A 51 -15.15 3.23 -14.12
C ASP A 51 -14.11 3.98 -13.26
N ASN A 52 -14.05 3.74 -11.94
CA ASN A 52 -12.99 4.31 -11.08
C ASN A 52 -11.61 3.76 -11.47
N VAL A 53 -11.53 2.45 -11.75
CA VAL A 53 -10.30 1.80 -12.22
C VAL A 53 -9.84 2.41 -13.54
N LYS A 54 -10.76 2.57 -14.52
CA LYS A 54 -10.44 3.14 -15.84
C LYS A 54 -9.98 4.61 -15.73
N GLU A 55 -10.62 5.40 -14.88
CA GLU A 55 -10.23 6.79 -14.66
C GLU A 55 -8.85 6.87 -13.99
N THR A 56 -8.59 6.06 -12.96
CA THR A 56 -7.27 5.99 -12.33
C THR A 56 -6.19 5.56 -13.32
N GLU A 57 -6.44 4.58 -14.17
CA GLU A 57 -5.51 4.17 -15.22
C GLU A 57 -5.20 5.32 -16.19
N LYS A 58 -6.22 6.09 -16.60
CA LYS A 58 -6.07 7.26 -17.47
C LYS A 58 -5.26 8.38 -16.78
N GLU A 59 -5.51 8.65 -15.51
CA GLU A 59 -4.75 9.65 -14.75
C GLU A 59 -3.28 9.26 -14.64
N ILE A 60 -2.98 7.99 -14.37
CA ILE A 60 -1.60 7.50 -14.28
C ILE A 60 -0.93 7.55 -15.67
N ALA A 61 -1.63 7.19 -16.74
CA ALA A 61 -1.10 7.24 -18.10
C ALA A 61 -0.66 8.65 -18.52
N ALA A 62 -1.27 9.71 -17.96
CA ALA A 62 -0.92 11.10 -18.24
C ALA A 62 0.53 11.46 -17.83
N PHE A 63 1.17 10.69 -16.94
CA PHE A 63 2.59 10.84 -16.58
C PHE A 63 3.56 10.25 -17.62
N GLY A 64 3.04 9.59 -18.67
CA GLY A 64 3.86 9.00 -19.73
C GLY A 64 4.55 7.70 -19.35
N VAL A 65 4.17 7.07 -18.24
CA VAL A 65 4.66 5.77 -17.80
C VAL A 65 3.76 4.64 -18.33
N LYS A 66 4.27 3.41 -18.35
CA LYS A 66 3.45 2.24 -18.63
C LYS A 66 2.52 1.98 -17.46
N VAL A 67 1.23 1.88 -17.73
CA VAL A 67 0.22 1.53 -16.73
C VAL A 67 -0.72 0.46 -17.27
N LYS A 68 -1.17 -0.44 -16.40
CA LYS A 68 -2.25 -1.39 -16.69
C LYS A 68 -2.95 -1.83 -15.42
N ALA A 69 -4.28 -1.81 -15.47
CA ALA A 69 -5.15 -2.34 -14.42
C ALA A 69 -5.46 -3.81 -14.65
N TYR A 70 -5.62 -4.56 -13.57
CA TYR A 70 -5.97 -5.99 -13.60
C TYR A 70 -7.10 -6.27 -12.60
N ALA A 71 -8.10 -7.03 -13.02
CA ALA A 71 -9.09 -7.58 -12.10
C ALA A 71 -8.48 -8.75 -11.33
N SER A 72 -8.54 -8.74 -10.00
CA SER A 72 -8.08 -9.85 -9.18
C SER A 72 -8.74 -9.86 -7.82
N ASN A 73 -9.19 -11.03 -7.40
CA ASN A 73 -9.55 -11.28 -6.02
C ASN A 73 -8.30 -11.57 -5.19
N ALA A 74 -7.71 -10.55 -4.60
CA ALA A 74 -6.50 -10.65 -3.81
C ALA A 74 -6.57 -11.70 -2.67
N ALA A 75 -7.77 -12.01 -2.16
CA ALA A 75 -7.98 -13.04 -1.14
C ALA A 75 -7.88 -14.48 -1.69
N ASN A 76 -7.96 -14.65 -3.02
CA ASN A 76 -7.84 -15.96 -3.67
C ASN A 76 -6.38 -16.20 -4.07
N PHE A 77 -5.81 -17.32 -3.61
CA PHE A 77 -4.40 -17.66 -3.84
C PHE A 77 -4.08 -17.89 -5.32
N ASP A 78 -4.88 -18.71 -6.00
CA ASP A 78 -4.62 -19.10 -7.40
C ASP A 78 -4.86 -17.92 -8.36
N ASP A 79 -5.89 -17.11 -8.10
CA ASP A 79 -6.16 -15.91 -8.86
C ASP A 79 -5.01 -14.88 -8.74
N THR A 80 -4.50 -14.70 -7.52
CA THR A 80 -3.34 -13.84 -7.27
C THR A 80 -2.10 -14.33 -8.04
N HIS A 81 -1.82 -15.63 -8.04
CA HIS A 81 -0.68 -16.18 -8.80
C HIS A 81 -0.87 -16.00 -10.30
N THR A 82 -2.08 -16.18 -10.79
CA THR A 82 -2.41 -15.97 -12.21
C THR A 82 -2.17 -14.51 -12.60
N VAL A 83 -2.73 -13.55 -11.86
CA VAL A 83 -2.58 -12.14 -12.19
C VAL A 83 -1.12 -11.66 -12.06
N VAL A 84 -0.37 -12.15 -11.07
CA VAL A 84 1.05 -11.81 -10.93
C VAL A 84 1.86 -12.31 -12.12
N ASN A 85 1.58 -13.52 -12.62
CA ASN A 85 2.24 -14.04 -13.83
C ASN A 85 1.92 -13.20 -15.06
N GLU A 86 0.68 -12.73 -15.22
CA GLU A 86 0.30 -11.81 -16.29
C GLU A 86 1.03 -10.47 -16.17
N ILE A 87 1.11 -9.88 -14.98
CA ILE A 87 1.83 -8.64 -14.73
C ILE A 87 3.32 -8.81 -15.07
N VAL A 88 3.95 -9.90 -14.62
CA VAL A 88 5.36 -10.17 -14.90
C VAL A 88 5.60 -10.33 -16.42
N LYS A 89 4.67 -10.98 -17.12
CA LYS A 89 4.74 -11.10 -18.60
C LYS A 89 4.65 -9.74 -19.28
N ASP A 90 3.75 -8.87 -18.80
CA ASP A 90 3.50 -7.58 -19.42
C ASP A 90 4.62 -6.56 -19.12
N PHE A 91 5.15 -6.55 -17.90
CA PHE A 91 6.12 -5.53 -17.43
C PHE A 91 7.58 -6.02 -17.41
N GLY A 92 7.83 -7.32 -17.41
CA GLY A 92 9.16 -7.93 -17.44
C GLY A 92 9.89 -7.95 -16.09
N ARG A 93 9.71 -6.93 -15.24
CA ARG A 93 10.29 -6.82 -13.92
C ARG A 93 9.31 -6.20 -12.93
N ILE A 94 9.44 -6.55 -11.65
CA ILE A 94 8.65 -5.96 -10.57
C ILE A 94 9.60 -5.58 -9.44
N ASP A 95 9.72 -4.29 -9.18
CA ASP A 95 10.66 -3.74 -8.18
C ASP A 95 9.98 -3.45 -6.85
N ILE A 96 8.69 -3.12 -6.90
CA ILE A 96 7.95 -2.63 -5.74
C ILE A 96 6.61 -3.37 -5.66
N LEU A 97 6.27 -3.82 -4.45
CA LEU A 97 4.94 -4.31 -4.12
C LEU A 97 4.34 -3.48 -3.00
N VAL A 98 3.17 -2.89 -3.23
CA VAL A 98 2.38 -2.21 -2.19
C VAL A 98 1.12 -3.03 -1.92
N ASN A 99 1.10 -3.72 -0.78
CA ASN A 99 -0.06 -4.45 -0.28
C ASN A 99 -0.99 -3.46 0.43
N ASN A 100 -1.88 -2.83 -0.35
CA ASN A 100 -2.81 -1.81 0.14
C ASN A 100 -4.26 -2.30 0.22
N ALA A 101 -4.68 -3.29 -0.58
CA ALA A 101 -6.04 -3.81 -0.54
C ALA A 101 -6.51 -4.13 0.87
N GLY A 102 -7.69 -3.66 1.23
CA GLY A 102 -8.22 -3.86 2.57
C GLY A 102 -9.65 -3.39 2.72
N ILE A 103 -10.34 -3.98 3.69
CA ILE A 103 -11.73 -3.67 4.07
C ILE A 103 -11.84 -3.57 5.59
N THR A 104 -12.92 -2.96 6.05
CA THR A 104 -13.38 -3.01 7.45
C THR A 104 -14.73 -3.72 7.53
N ARG A 105 -14.98 -4.43 8.62
CA ARG A 105 -16.27 -5.02 9.00
C ARG A 105 -16.38 -4.93 10.51
N ASP A 106 -16.62 -3.69 10.97
CA ASP A 106 -16.58 -3.33 12.38
C ASP A 106 -17.77 -3.93 13.15
N GLY A 107 -17.55 -4.27 14.41
CA GLY A 107 -18.55 -4.82 15.31
C GLY A 107 -17.93 -5.17 16.66
N LEU A 108 -18.72 -4.99 17.74
CA LEU A 108 -18.26 -5.42 19.07
C LEU A 108 -17.99 -6.91 19.09
N MET A 109 -16.95 -7.36 19.78
CA MET A 109 -16.46 -8.75 19.79
C MET A 109 -17.57 -9.76 20.00
N MET A 110 -18.47 -9.54 20.94
CA MET A 110 -19.58 -10.44 21.23
C MET A 110 -20.64 -10.55 20.13
N ARG A 111 -20.65 -9.62 19.16
CA ARG A 111 -21.61 -9.58 18.04
C ARG A 111 -20.93 -9.78 16.69
N MET A 112 -19.60 -9.86 16.66
CA MET A 112 -18.84 -10.07 15.43
C MET A 112 -19.08 -11.48 14.93
N SER A 113 -19.56 -11.62 13.69
CA SER A 113 -19.74 -12.91 13.06
C SER A 113 -18.41 -13.47 12.54
N GLU A 114 -18.32 -14.80 12.43
CA GLU A 114 -17.20 -15.47 11.79
C GLU A 114 -16.97 -14.94 10.37
N GLN A 115 -18.05 -14.72 9.60
CA GLN A 115 -17.95 -14.14 8.25
C GLN A 115 -17.33 -12.74 8.23
N GLN A 116 -17.65 -11.87 9.21
CA GLN A 116 -17.02 -10.55 9.33
C GLN A 116 -15.53 -10.68 9.66
N TRP A 117 -15.17 -11.61 10.55
CA TRP A 117 -13.77 -11.91 10.88
C TRP A 117 -13.01 -12.43 9.66
N ASP A 118 -13.48 -13.49 9.05
CA ASP A 118 -12.81 -14.15 7.93
C ASP A 118 -12.65 -13.24 6.72
N SER A 119 -13.67 -12.46 6.38
CA SER A 119 -13.58 -11.54 5.26
C SER A 119 -12.47 -10.50 5.44
N VAL A 120 -12.32 -9.95 6.65
CA VAL A 120 -11.26 -8.97 6.95
C VAL A 120 -9.88 -9.61 6.94
N ILE A 121 -9.72 -10.78 7.59
CA ILE A 121 -8.44 -11.49 7.59
C ILE A 121 -8.04 -11.90 6.16
N ASN A 122 -8.96 -12.41 5.37
CA ASN A 122 -8.69 -12.85 4.01
C ASN A 122 -8.31 -11.69 3.08
N VAL A 123 -9.05 -10.59 3.15
CA VAL A 123 -8.79 -9.45 2.25
C VAL A 123 -7.58 -8.64 2.72
N ASN A 124 -7.39 -8.40 4.03
CA ASN A 124 -6.35 -7.49 4.51
C ASN A 124 -4.99 -8.19 4.70
N LEU A 125 -4.96 -9.44 5.19
CA LEU A 125 -3.72 -10.11 5.56
C LEU A 125 -3.35 -11.24 4.60
N LYS A 126 -4.29 -12.16 4.32
CA LYS A 126 -4.01 -13.28 3.41
C LYS A 126 -3.69 -12.78 2.00
N SER A 127 -4.33 -11.70 1.54
CA SER A 127 -4.00 -11.08 0.25
C SER A 127 -2.52 -10.67 0.16
N ALA A 128 -1.99 -10.03 1.20
CA ALA A 128 -0.58 -9.65 1.25
C ALA A 128 0.34 -10.87 1.20
N PHE A 129 0.01 -11.93 1.94
CA PHE A 129 0.71 -13.21 1.83
C PHE A 129 0.68 -13.75 0.38
N ASN A 130 -0.48 -13.76 -0.27
CA ASN A 130 -0.63 -14.27 -1.63
C ASN A 130 0.28 -13.52 -2.62
N PHE A 131 0.26 -12.18 -2.61
CA PHE A 131 1.10 -11.36 -3.49
C PHE A 131 2.59 -11.50 -3.18
N ILE A 132 2.99 -11.50 -1.91
CA ILE A 132 4.39 -11.70 -1.51
C ILE A 132 4.87 -13.08 -1.96
N HIS A 133 4.07 -14.13 -1.73
CA HIS A 133 4.40 -15.49 -2.14
C HIS A 133 4.61 -15.58 -3.65
N ALA A 134 3.69 -15.04 -4.44
CA ALA A 134 3.76 -15.08 -5.90
C ALA A 134 4.97 -14.29 -6.46
N LEU A 135 5.35 -13.16 -5.82
CA LEU A 135 6.45 -12.31 -6.28
C LEU A 135 7.82 -12.69 -5.73
N THR A 136 7.89 -13.43 -4.63
CA THR A 136 9.18 -13.83 -4.03
C THR A 136 10.15 -14.47 -5.03
N PRO A 137 9.77 -15.44 -5.88
CA PRO A 137 10.70 -16.02 -6.86
C PRO A 137 11.22 -14.98 -7.86
N VAL A 138 10.37 -14.04 -8.28
CA VAL A 138 10.71 -12.97 -9.24
C VAL A 138 11.74 -12.03 -8.61
N MET A 139 11.46 -11.49 -7.42
CA MET A 139 12.35 -10.57 -6.72
C MET A 139 13.67 -11.24 -6.31
N MET A 140 13.64 -12.51 -5.89
CA MET A 140 14.87 -13.27 -5.58
C MET A 140 15.77 -13.43 -6.81
N LYS A 141 15.21 -13.68 -7.99
CA LYS A 141 15.95 -13.75 -9.25
C LYS A 141 16.54 -12.39 -9.63
N GLN A 142 15.80 -11.32 -9.37
CA GLN A 142 16.25 -9.93 -9.61
C GLN A 142 17.32 -9.48 -8.60
N LYS A 143 17.38 -10.10 -7.41
CA LYS A 143 18.21 -9.70 -6.25
C LYS A 143 17.91 -8.25 -5.82
N ALA A 144 16.69 -7.83 -5.96
CA ALA A 144 16.22 -6.50 -5.59
C ALA A 144 14.69 -6.51 -5.42
N GLY A 145 14.19 -5.72 -4.47
CA GLY A 145 12.76 -5.53 -4.25
C GLY A 145 12.46 -4.65 -3.04
N SER A 146 11.33 -3.96 -3.09
CA SER A 146 10.76 -3.24 -1.94
C SER A 146 9.31 -3.66 -1.74
N ILE A 147 9.02 -4.25 -0.59
CA ILE A 147 7.66 -4.67 -0.19
C ILE A 147 7.17 -3.70 0.87
N ILE A 148 5.99 -3.11 0.65
CA ILE A 148 5.37 -2.13 1.53
C ILE A 148 3.99 -2.66 1.92
N ASN A 149 3.82 -2.96 3.20
CA ASN A 149 2.55 -3.45 3.74
C ASN A 149 1.78 -2.30 4.38
N MET A 150 0.55 -2.04 3.91
CA MET A 150 -0.32 -1.03 4.51
C MET A 150 -0.96 -1.59 5.77
N SER A 151 -0.38 -1.25 6.93
CA SER A 151 -0.92 -1.50 8.25
C SER A 151 -1.92 -0.41 8.66
N SER A 152 -1.99 -0.08 9.93
CA SER A 152 -2.74 1.02 10.54
C SER A 152 -2.21 1.24 11.96
N VAL A 153 -2.39 2.44 12.51
CA VAL A 153 -2.20 2.67 13.95
C VAL A 153 -3.07 1.72 14.80
N VAL A 154 -4.25 1.36 14.30
CA VAL A 154 -5.14 0.37 14.93
C VAL A 154 -4.49 -1.03 15.01
N GLY A 155 -3.61 -1.38 14.09
CA GLY A 155 -2.82 -2.62 14.17
C GLY A 155 -1.77 -2.63 15.27
N ALA A 156 -1.30 -1.46 15.69
CA ALA A 156 -0.33 -1.33 16.78
C ALA A 156 -0.99 -1.18 18.16
N HIS A 157 -2.11 -0.45 18.22
CA HIS A 157 -2.72 -0.03 19.49
C HIS A 157 -4.09 -0.67 19.79
N GLY A 158 -4.74 -1.28 18.78
CA GLY A 158 -6.11 -1.77 18.90
C GLY A 158 -7.15 -0.65 18.78
N ASN A 159 -8.40 -1.03 18.57
CA ASN A 159 -9.56 -0.15 18.66
C ASN A 159 -10.81 -0.96 19.01
N ALA A 160 -11.66 -0.44 19.87
CA ALA A 160 -12.92 -1.09 20.24
C ALA A 160 -13.81 -1.25 19.00
N GLY A 161 -14.39 -2.45 18.83
CA GLY A 161 -15.21 -2.77 17.65
C GLY A 161 -14.44 -3.15 16.38
N GLN A 162 -13.10 -3.18 16.42
CA GLN A 162 -12.24 -3.48 15.27
C GLN A 162 -11.29 -4.66 15.53
N ALA A 163 -11.70 -5.66 16.28
CA ALA A 163 -10.84 -6.79 16.64
C ALA A 163 -10.27 -7.52 15.41
N ASN A 164 -11.10 -7.77 14.38
CA ASN A 164 -10.70 -8.37 13.10
C ASN A 164 -9.71 -7.47 12.33
N TYR A 165 -10.02 -6.17 12.22
CA TYR A 165 -9.19 -5.20 11.52
C TYR A 165 -7.85 -5.02 12.23
N SER A 166 -7.86 -4.81 13.57
CA SER A 166 -6.64 -4.74 14.39
C SER A 166 -5.74 -5.96 14.21
N ALA A 167 -6.31 -7.16 14.31
CA ALA A 167 -5.56 -8.40 14.11
C ALA A 167 -4.95 -8.48 12.71
N SER A 168 -5.72 -8.14 11.66
CA SER A 168 -5.22 -8.14 10.29
C SER A 168 -4.07 -7.16 10.08
N LYS A 169 -4.19 -5.94 10.63
CA LYS A 169 -3.18 -4.88 10.48
C LYS A 169 -1.94 -5.12 11.36
N ALA A 170 -2.09 -5.73 12.52
CA ALA A 170 -0.97 -6.25 13.32
C ALA A 170 -0.22 -7.37 12.57
N GLY A 171 -0.97 -8.28 11.91
CA GLY A 171 -0.39 -9.32 11.06
C GLY A 171 0.46 -8.76 9.92
N MET A 172 0.06 -7.64 9.29
CA MET A 172 0.85 -6.95 8.26
C MET A 172 2.22 -6.49 8.77
N ILE A 173 2.30 -6.04 10.03
CA ILE A 173 3.55 -5.68 10.71
C ILE A 173 4.44 -6.91 10.89
N GLY A 174 3.87 -7.98 11.45
CA GLY A 174 4.58 -9.25 11.66
C GLY A 174 5.11 -9.83 10.36
N LEU A 175 4.30 -9.81 9.30
CA LEU A 175 4.67 -10.27 7.97
C LEU A 175 5.84 -9.45 7.39
N ALA A 176 5.79 -8.11 7.47
CA ALA A 176 6.89 -7.26 7.01
C ALA A 176 8.22 -7.60 7.72
N LYS A 177 8.19 -7.75 9.05
CA LYS A 177 9.38 -8.10 9.84
C LYS A 177 9.96 -9.48 9.49
N SER A 178 9.10 -10.48 9.26
CA SER A 178 9.52 -11.83 8.90
C SER A 178 10.17 -11.85 7.52
N ILE A 179 9.52 -11.23 6.53
CA ILE A 179 10.04 -11.14 5.15
C ILE A 179 11.34 -10.34 5.09
N ALA A 180 11.47 -9.26 5.87
CA ALA A 180 12.72 -8.51 5.97
C ALA A 180 13.91 -9.37 6.42
N LYS A 181 13.69 -10.27 7.39
CA LYS A 181 14.73 -11.20 7.89
C LYS A 181 15.02 -12.31 6.89
N GLU A 182 14.00 -12.85 6.25
CA GLU A 182 14.11 -13.97 5.32
C GLU A 182 14.77 -13.57 3.99
N LEU A 183 14.35 -12.45 3.43
CA LEU A 183 14.73 -12.04 2.07
C LEU A 183 15.78 -10.92 2.03
N GLY A 184 16.17 -10.36 3.17
CA GLY A 184 17.16 -9.26 3.24
C GLY A 184 18.50 -9.60 2.59
N SER A 185 19.00 -10.83 2.76
CA SER A 185 20.26 -11.31 2.12
C SER A 185 20.16 -11.39 0.59
N ARG A 186 18.96 -11.27 0.04
CA ARG A 186 18.68 -11.25 -1.40
C ARG A 186 18.45 -9.84 -1.95
N GLY A 187 18.73 -8.80 -1.15
CA GLY A 187 18.51 -7.41 -1.54
C GLY A 187 17.04 -6.99 -1.56
N ILE A 188 16.17 -7.73 -0.88
CA ILE A 188 14.74 -7.43 -0.80
C ILE A 188 14.43 -6.83 0.57
N ARG A 189 13.85 -5.62 0.57
CA ARG A 189 13.42 -4.93 1.78
C ARG A 189 11.91 -5.11 1.97
N ALA A 190 11.46 -5.17 3.22
CA ALA A 190 10.04 -5.24 3.56
C ALA A 190 9.76 -4.37 4.77
N ASN A 191 8.82 -3.43 4.63
CA ASN A 191 8.43 -2.49 5.69
C ASN A 191 6.90 -2.37 5.76
N ALA A 192 6.41 -1.81 6.85
CA ALA A 192 5.00 -1.48 7.02
C ALA A 192 4.82 0.04 7.17
N ILE A 193 3.73 0.57 6.62
CA ILE A 193 3.24 1.92 6.93
C ILE A 193 2.01 1.76 7.80
N ALA A 194 1.92 2.53 8.86
CA ALA A 194 0.76 2.55 9.77
C ALA A 194 0.10 3.93 9.73
N PRO A 195 -0.85 4.17 8.78
CA PRO A 195 -1.60 5.41 8.74
C PRO A 195 -2.47 5.58 9.99
N GLY A 196 -2.61 6.83 10.44
CA GLY A 196 -3.60 7.25 11.43
C GLY A 196 -4.94 7.60 10.79
N PHE A 197 -5.51 8.73 11.21
CA PHE A 197 -6.75 9.26 10.63
C PHE A 197 -6.46 9.96 9.30
N ILE A 198 -6.76 9.28 8.18
CA ILE A 198 -6.57 9.80 6.82
C ILE A 198 -7.92 10.14 6.21
N ILE A 199 -8.04 11.36 5.67
CA ILE A 199 -9.24 11.85 5.01
C ILE A 199 -9.34 11.16 3.63
N THR A 200 -10.35 10.29 3.50
CA THR A 200 -10.67 9.54 2.28
C THR A 200 -12.19 9.52 2.10
N GLU A 201 -12.68 9.03 0.98
CA GLU A 201 -14.13 8.83 0.79
C GLU A 201 -14.77 7.99 1.93
N MET A 202 -14.03 7.03 2.47
CA MET A 202 -14.48 6.20 3.59
C MET A 202 -14.67 7.02 4.88
N THR A 203 -13.78 7.96 5.18
CA THR A 203 -13.84 8.81 6.38
C THR A 203 -14.73 10.03 6.19
N HIS A 204 -15.05 10.42 4.97
CA HIS A 204 -16.05 11.46 4.68
C HIS A 204 -17.47 11.09 5.11
N GLN A 205 -17.75 9.80 5.33
CA GLN A 205 -19.05 9.36 5.85
C GLN A 205 -19.23 9.59 7.35
N LEU A 206 -18.17 9.97 8.07
CA LEU A 206 -18.23 10.35 9.49
C LEU A 206 -18.84 11.75 9.63
N SER A 207 -19.64 11.97 10.69
CA SER A 207 -20.17 13.31 10.98
C SER A 207 -19.05 14.31 11.30
N ASP A 208 -19.33 15.60 11.12
CA ASP A 208 -18.34 16.66 11.38
C ASP A 208 -17.87 16.64 12.83
N GLU A 209 -18.78 16.37 13.78
CA GLU A 209 -18.46 16.29 15.20
C GLU A 209 -17.42 15.18 15.48
N VAL A 210 -17.63 13.99 14.90
CA VAL A 210 -16.70 12.86 15.07
C VAL A 210 -15.35 13.17 14.44
N ARG A 211 -15.33 13.82 13.28
CA ARG A 211 -14.08 14.23 12.63
C ARG A 211 -13.30 15.25 13.48
N GLU A 212 -14.00 16.25 14.04
CA GLU A 212 -13.39 17.25 14.92
C GLU A 212 -12.81 16.63 16.19
N GLU A 213 -13.51 15.67 16.80
CA GLU A 213 -12.99 14.95 17.98
C GLU A 213 -11.69 14.19 17.67
N TRP A 214 -11.61 13.54 16.51
CA TRP A 214 -10.38 12.87 16.09
C TRP A 214 -9.25 13.87 15.83
N ILE A 215 -9.54 14.97 15.14
CA ILE A 215 -8.56 16.02 14.85
C ILE A 215 -8.01 16.66 16.15
N LYS A 216 -8.83 16.81 17.19
CA LYS A 216 -8.39 17.32 18.49
C LYS A 216 -7.33 16.44 19.15
N GLN A 217 -7.35 15.14 18.90
CA GLN A 217 -6.37 14.18 19.43
C GLN A 217 -5.06 14.16 18.64
N ILE A 218 -5.04 14.72 17.43
CA ILE A 218 -3.85 14.74 16.57
C ILE A 218 -3.00 15.98 16.89
N PRO A 219 -1.73 15.83 17.30
CA PRO A 219 -0.84 16.97 17.57
C PRO A 219 -0.71 17.95 16.40
N LEU A 220 -0.65 17.48 15.16
CA LEU A 220 -0.61 18.33 13.96
C LEU A 220 -1.94 19.02 13.62
N ARG A 221 -3.01 18.79 14.43
CA ARG A 221 -4.32 19.46 14.33
C ARG A 221 -4.98 19.38 12.96
N ARG A 222 -4.70 18.35 12.19
CA ARG A 222 -5.37 18.01 10.93
C ARG A 222 -5.45 16.51 10.72
N GLY A 223 -6.43 16.06 9.97
CA GLY A 223 -6.38 14.72 9.38
C GLY A 223 -5.25 14.64 8.35
N GLY A 224 -4.65 13.47 8.20
CA GLY A 224 -3.73 13.21 7.09
C GLY A 224 -4.47 13.10 5.76
N THR A 225 -3.75 13.26 4.67
CA THR A 225 -4.26 13.04 3.31
C THR A 225 -3.67 11.74 2.74
N PRO A 226 -4.27 11.15 1.69
CA PRO A 226 -3.66 10.04 0.97
C PRO A 226 -2.23 10.34 0.49
N GLU A 227 -1.94 11.60 0.15
CA GLU A 227 -0.62 12.07 -0.30
C GLU A 227 0.42 12.04 0.82
N ASP A 228 0.04 12.36 2.07
CA ASP A 228 0.93 12.22 3.24
C ASP A 228 1.44 10.77 3.36
N VAL A 229 0.59 9.79 3.07
CA VAL A 229 0.94 8.36 3.09
C VAL A 229 1.75 7.97 1.84
N ALA A 230 1.39 8.51 0.68
CA ALA A 230 2.06 8.22 -0.59
C ALA A 230 3.52 8.70 -0.59
N ASP A 231 3.84 9.81 0.07
CA ASP A 231 5.21 10.30 0.19
C ASP A 231 6.09 9.37 1.03
N ILE A 232 5.55 8.78 2.11
CA ILE A 232 6.27 7.76 2.87
C ILE A 232 6.40 6.45 2.07
N ALA A 233 5.38 6.08 1.30
CA ALA A 233 5.48 4.94 0.39
C ALA A 233 6.57 5.17 -0.68
N LEU A 234 6.69 6.37 -1.24
CA LEU A 234 7.76 6.75 -2.16
C LEU A 234 9.15 6.64 -1.51
N PHE A 235 9.32 7.15 -0.29
CA PHE A 235 10.56 6.98 0.46
C PHE A 235 10.94 5.50 0.58
N LEU A 236 10.00 4.64 1.01
CA LEU A 236 10.24 3.21 1.17
C LEU A 236 10.45 2.46 -0.15
N ALA A 237 9.87 2.94 -1.25
CA ALA A 237 10.04 2.38 -2.59
C ALA A 237 11.40 2.74 -3.21
N SER A 238 11.96 3.88 -2.85
CA SER A 238 13.18 4.44 -3.44
C SER A 238 14.47 3.98 -2.75
N ASP A 239 15.59 4.32 -3.36
CA ASP A 239 16.93 4.04 -2.83
C ASP A 239 17.29 4.91 -1.60
N LEU A 240 16.47 5.96 -1.31
CA LEU A 240 16.59 6.75 -0.08
C LEU A 240 16.40 5.90 1.19
N SER A 241 15.72 4.77 1.09
CA SER A 241 15.48 3.82 2.18
C SER A 241 16.29 2.52 2.03
N SER A 242 17.44 2.55 1.32
CA SER A 242 18.26 1.36 1.01
C SER A 242 18.71 0.58 2.25
N TYR A 243 18.82 1.22 3.41
CA TYR A 243 19.17 0.58 4.70
C TYR A 243 17.99 0.48 5.68
N VAL A 244 16.74 0.60 5.18
CA VAL A 244 15.52 0.53 5.99
C VAL A 244 14.74 -0.73 5.62
N THR A 245 14.70 -1.69 6.55
CA THR A 245 13.91 -2.93 6.40
C THR A 245 13.39 -3.42 7.75
N GLY A 246 12.24 -4.08 7.77
CA GLY A 246 11.59 -4.56 8.99
C GLY A 246 10.96 -3.46 9.85
N GLN A 247 10.85 -2.24 9.34
CA GLN A 247 10.36 -1.08 10.11
C GLN A 247 8.85 -0.89 9.94
N VAL A 248 8.28 -0.20 10.93
CA VAL A 248 6.90 0.30 10.91
C VAL A 248 6.97 1.81 10.99
N ILE A 249 6.51 2.50 9.94
CA ILE A 249 6.48 3.96 9.92
C ILE A 249 5.04 4.41 10.14
N GLN A 250 4.79 5.10 11.24
CA GLN A 250 3.50 5.73 11.50
C GLN A 250 3.37 7.02 10.69
N VAL A 251 2.20 7.23 10.10
CA VAL A 251 1.82 8.44 9.37
C VAL A 251 0.50 8.92 9.96
N ASP A 252 0.58 9.50 11.15
CA ASP A 252 -0.59 9.73 12.00
C ASP A 252 -0.64 11.14 12.64
N GLY A 253 0.28 12.03 12.24
CA GLY A 253 0.35 13.39 12.78
C GLY A 253 0.69 13.47 14.26
N GLY A 254 1.28 12.41 14.83
CA GLY A 254 1.62 12.29 16.23
C GLY A 254 0.48 11.76 17.11
N MET A 255 -0.59 11.22 16.52
CA MET A 255 -1.77 10.74 17.26
C MET A 255 -1.43 9.65 18.28
N ASN A 256 -0.40 8.86 18.06
CA ASN A 256 0.00 7.72 18.90
C ASN A 256 1.45 7.86 19.42
N THR A 257 1.81 9.05 19.81
CA THR A 257 3.10 9.32 20.49
C THR A 257 2.98 9.28 22.00
#